data_436e6118e1613b770893e34e21cde43a
#
_entry.id   436e6118e1613b770893e34e21cde43a
#
_cell.length_a   1.000
_cell.length_b   1.000
_cell.length_c   1.000
_cell.angle_alpha   90.00
_cell.angle_beta   90.00
_cell.angle_gamma   90.00
#
_symmetry.space_group_name_H-M   'P 1'
#
loop_
_entity.id
_entity.type
_entity.pdbx_description
1 polymer ?
#
loop_
_entity_poly.entity_id
_entity_poly.type
_entity_poly.pdbx_seq_one_letter_code
_entity_poly.pdbx_strand_id
1 'polypeptide(L)'
;MIKSQDIKKGTCIRLDGKLYFCIDFLHVKPGKGNTIMRTTLKDVVSGRVLEKRFNMGEALEDVRVERRPYQYLYMEGTDYIFMNNETFEQIPIAKDLITGVEYMKEGDVVEVVSDSSTETVLYAEMPVKTRLQITYKEPGLRGDTATNTLKDAVVETGAKVRVPLFIEEGEIIEIDTRDGSYQNRVKA
;
A
#
# COMPACT_ATOMS: atom_id res chain seq x y z
N MET A 1 15.11 -8.55 18.76
CA MET A 1 15.86 -7.27 18.87
C MET A 1 17.12 -7.32 18.01
N ILE A 2 17.34 -6.29 17.21
CA ILE A 2 18.57 -6.12 16.40
C ILE A 2 19.34 -4.90 16.89
N LYS A 3 20.61 -4.80 16.53
CA LYS A 3 21.38 -3.58 16.74
C LYS A 3 21.24 -2.66 15.53
N SER A 4 21.33 -1.35 15.75
CA SER A 4 21.18 -0.34 14.70
C SER A 4 22.06 -0.57 13.48
N GLN A 5 23.26 -1.11 13.66
CA GLN A 5 24.19 -1.46 12.57
C GLN A 5 23.73 -2.63 11.68
N ASP A 6 22.78 -3.43 12.16
CA ASP A 6 22.28 -4.61 11.45
C ASP A 6 21.03 -4.29 10.60
N ILE A 7 20.56 -3.04 10.67
CA ILE A 7 19.44 -2.57 9.83
C ILE A 7 19.82 -2.66 8.35
N LYS A 8 18.89 -3.20 7.56
CA LYS A 8 18.99 -3.30 6.10
C LYS A 8 17.69 -2.79 5.45
N LYS A 9 17.73 -2.54 4.15
CA LYS A 9 16.49 -2.29 3.39
C LYS A 9 15.52 -3.46 3.56
N GLY A 10 14.26 -3.14 3.87
CA GLY A 10 13.22 -4.12 4.16
C GLY A 10 13.15 -4.58 5.62
N THR A 11 14.09 -4.17 6.49
CA THR A 11 13.98 -4.45 7.94
C THR A 11 12.76 -3.70 8.48
N CYS A 12 11.86 -4.42 9.15
CA CYS A 12 10.74 -3.84 9.89
C CYS A 12 11.13 -3.65 11.36
N ILE A 13 10.95 -2.44 11.86
CA ILE A 13 11.24 -2.11 13.26
C ILE A 13 10.03 -1.43 13.91
N ARG A 14 9.89 -1.62 15.23
CA ARG A 14 8.89 -0.92 16.04
C ARG A 14 9.55 0.28 16.73
N LEU A 15 8.97 1.48 16.55
CA LEU A 15 9.37 2.71 17.21
C LEU A 15 8.12 3.42 17.75
N ASP A 16 8.13 3.75 19.03
CA ASP A 16 7.02 4.46 19.68
C ASP A 16 5.64 3.83 19.40
N GLY A 17 5.58 2.49 19.40
CA GLY A 17 4.37 1.71 19.12
C GLY A 17 3.98 1.62 17.63
N LYS A 18 4.69 2.28 16.73
CA LYS A 18 4.44 2.23 15.28
C LYS A 18 5.46 1.36 14.56
N LEU A 19 5.04 0.80 13.45
CA LEU A 19 5.88 -0.05 12.60
C LEU A 19 6.45 0.74 11.42
N TYR A 20 7.72 0.55 11.16
CA TYR A 20 8.43 1.21 10.07
C TYR A 20 9.27 0.21 9.27
N PHE A 21 9.18 0.31 7.95
CA PHE A 21 10.16 -0.35 7.07
C PHE A 21 11.33 0.57 6.78
N CYS A 22 12.54 0.05 6.91
CA CYS A 22 13.74 0.72 6.44
C CYS A 22 13.79 0.64 4.91
N ILE A 23 13.63 1.78 4.24
CA ILE A 23 13.69 1.88 2.77
C ILE A 23 15.07 2.27 2.29
N ASP A 24 15.87 2.95 3.13
CA ASP A 24 17.26 3.28 2.87
C ASP A 24 18.06 3.49 4.16
N PHE A 25 19.37 3.30 4.09
CA PHE A 25 20.24 3.52 5.24
C PHE A 25 21.66 3.93 4.81
N LEU A 26 22.33 4.68 5.67
CA LEU A 26 23.70 5.15 5.47
C LEU A 26 24.47 5.12 6.78
N HIS A 27 25.65 4.47 6.78
CA HIS A 27 26.63 4.57 7.86
C HIS A 27 27.40 5.90 7.73
N VAL A 28 27.23 6.79 8.69
CA VAL A 28 27.93 8.07 8.73
C VAL A 28 29.03 8.00 9.78
N LYS A 29 30.26 8.15 9.35
CA LYS A 29 31.44 8.26 10.22
C LYS A 29 31.88 9.72 10.24
N PRO A 30 31.44 10.54 11.20
CA PRO A 30 31.94 11.91 11.31
C PRO A 30 33.43 11.86 11.70
N GLY A 31 34.21 12.82 11.22
CA GLY A 31 35.66 12.89 11.52
C GLY A 31 35.97 13.07 13.01
N LYS A 32 35.03 13.58 13.80
CA LYS A 32 35.04 13.62 15.27
C LYS A 32 33.65 13.17 15.76
N GLY A 33 33.61 12.16 16.63
CA GLY A 33 32.36 11.64 17.24
C GLY A 33 32.05 10.20 16.90
N ASN A 34 30.94 9.70 17.47
CA ASN A 34 30.50 8.32 17.27
C ASN A 34 29.92 8.11 15.87
N THR A 35 30.14 6.95 15.32
CA THR A 35 29.49 6.52 14.08
C THR A 35 27.98 6.43 14.32
N ILE A 36 27.20 6.96 13.41
CA ILE A 36 25.75 6.93 13.44
C ILE A 36 25.19 6.21 12.23
N MET A 37 24.05 5.55 12.40
CA MET A 37 23.25 5.01 11.34
C MET A 37 22.15 6.03 11.00
N ARG A 38 22.16 6.60 9.79
CA ARG A 38 21.05 7.37 9.25
C ARG A 38 20.14 6.41 8.48
N THR A 39 18.87 6.40 8.82
CA THR A 39 17.88 5.54 8.16
C THR A 39 16.75 6.38 7.60
N THR A 40 16.25 5.97 6.45
CA THR A 40 14.99 6.45 5.89
C THR A 40 13.94 5.38 6.15
N LEU A 41 12.96 5.73 6.95
CA LEU A 41 11.93 4.83 7.45
C LEU A 41 10.58 5.20 6.83
N LYS A 42 9.83 4.21 6.36
CA LYS A 42 8.47 4.36 5.87
C LYS A 42 7.51 3.76 6.89
N ASP A 43 6.61 4.58 7.42
CA ASP A 43 5.51 4.14 8.29
C ASP A 43 4.64 3.13 7.53
N VAL A 44 4.39 1.99 8.15
CA VAL A 44 3.70 0.85 7.53
C VAL A 44 2.23 1.18 7.20
N VAL A 45 1.56 1.92 8.09
CA VAL A 45 0.13 2.23 7.96
C VAL A 45 -0.10 3.50 7.15
N SER A 46 0.57 4.59 7.51
CA SER A 46 0.35 5.90 6.87
C SER A 46 1.15 6.11 5.58
N GLY A 47 2.13 5.26 5.29
CA GLY A 47 3.04 5.40 4.16
C GLY A 47 4.01 6.60 4.26
N ARG A 48 3.94 7.40 5.32
CA ARG A 48 4.80 8.56 5.53
C ARG A 48 6.26 8.16 5.69
N VAL A 49 7.13 8.92 5.07
CA VAL A 49 8.58 8.70 5.14
C VAL A 49 9.19 9.69 6.11
N LEU A 50 10.08 9.20 6.98
CA LEU A 50 10.86 10.01 7.91
C LEU A 50 12.33 9.58 7.92
N GLU A 51 13.23 10.51 8.22
CA GLU A 51 14.61 10.19 8.52
C GLU A 51 14.80 10.05 10.04
N LYS A 52 15.45 8.96 10.45
CA LYS A 52 15.84 8.71 11.85
C LYS A 52 17.33 8.39 11.91
N ARG A 53 17.97 8.89 12.97
CA ARG A 53 19.39 8.60 13.27
C ARG A 53 19.45 7.74 14.51
N PHE A 54 20.24 6.69 14.46
CA PHE A 54 20.51 5.81 15.59
C PHE A 54 22.01 5.83 15.90
N ASN A 55 22.34 5.76 17.17
CA ASN A 55 23.73 5.55 17.57
C ASN A 55 24.14 4.12 17.25
N MET A 56 25.41 3.91 16.92
CA MET A 56 25.91 2.54 16.69
C MET A 56 25.76 1.71 17.96
N GLY A 57 25.22 0.47 17.78
CA GLY A 57 24.98 -0.45 18.88
C GLY A 57 23.66 -0.24 19.63
N GLU A 58 22.84 0.76 19.26
CA GLU A 58 21.52 0.98 19.81
C GLU A 58 20.62 -0.22 19.54
N ALA A 59 19.95 -0.73 20.58
CA ALA A 59 19.04 -1.85 20.45
C ALA A 59 17.69 -1.40 19.91
N LEU A 60 17.20 -2.08 18.90
CA LEU A 60 15.93 -1.80 18.23
C LEU A 60 15.05 -3.04 18.25
N GLU A 61 13.76 -2.84 18.42
CA GLU A 61 12.79 -3.91 18.30
C GLU A 61 12.54 -4.21 16.82
N ASP A 62 13.09 -5.33 16.34
CA ASP A 62 12.79 -5.83 15.01
C ASP A 62 11.52 -6.69 15.03
N VAL A 63 10.72 -6.54 13.99
CA VAL A 63 9.49 -7.31 13.78
C VAL A 63 9.68 -8.15 12.53
N ARG A 64 9.56 -9.46 12.69
CA ARG A 64 9.58 -10.39 11.55
C ARG A 64 8.20 -10.40 10.93
N VAL A 65 8.14 -10.00 9.67
CA VAL A 65 6.87 -9.97 8.93
C VAL A 65 6.78 -11.14 7.96
N GLU A 66 5.60 -11.69 7.88
CA GLU A 66 5.21 -12.70 6.91
C GLU A 66 4.16 -12.11 5.97
N ARG A 67 4.26 -12.45 4.68
CA ARG A 67 3.33 -12.01 3.63
C ARG A 67 2.63 -13.22 3.06
N ARG A 68 1.31 -13.20 3.04
CA ARG A 68 0.49 -14.27 2.48
C ARG A 68 -0.63 -13.71 1.62
N PRO A 69 -0.99 -14.39 0.52
CA PRO A 69 -2.12 -14.00 -0.31
C PRO A 69 -3.44 -14.39 0.35
N TYR A 70 -4.35 -13.42 0.43
CA TYR A 70 -5.71 -13.60 0.89
C TYR A 70 -6.68 -13.08 -0.17
N GLN A 71 -7.81 -13.75 -0.32
CA GLN A 71 -8.89 -13.31 -1.18
C GLN A 71 -9.92 -12.51 -0.40
N TYR A 72 -10.28 -11.33 -0.88
CA TYR A 72 -11.38 -10.55 -0.32
C TYR A 72 -12.71 -11.23 -0.68
N LEU A 73 -13.54 -11.49 0.32
CA LEU A 73 -14.84 -12.15 0.15
C LEU A 73 -16.00 -11.15 0.16
N TYR A 74 -16.18 -10.46 1.28
CA TYR A 74 -17.29 -9.53 1.49
C TYR A 74 -17.00 -8.59 2.69
N MET A 75 -17.87 -7.60 2.86
CA MET A 75 -17.83 -6.70 4.01
C MET A 75 -18.87 -7.13 5.05
N GLU A 76 -18.46 -7.22 6.31
CA GLU A 76 -19.33 -7.50 7.46
C GLU A 76 -19.23 -6.36 8.47
N GLY A 77 -20.29 -5.57 8.58
CA GLY A 77 -20.27 -4.37 9.41
C GLY A 77 -19.24 -3.35 8.89
N THR A 78 -18.18 -3.11 9.65
CA THR A 78 -17.07 -2.20 9.29
C THR A 78 -15.83 -2.93 8.82
N ASP A 79 -15.82 -4.25 8.92
CA ASP A 79 -14.65 -5.08 8.63
C ASP A 79 -14.79 -5.76 7.26
N TYR A 80 -13.67 -5.93 6.63
CA TYR A 80 -13.54 -6.65 5.36
C TYR A 80 -13.10 -8.08 5.67
N ILE A 81 -13.84 -9.06 5.17
CA ILE A 81 -13.56 -10.48 5.41
C ILE A 81 -12.69 -11.02 4.30
N PHE A 82 -11.55 -11.55 4.68
CA PHE A 82 -10.58 -12.16 3.79
C PHE A 82 -10.39 -13.64 4.09
N MET A 83 -10.15 -14.42 3.07
CA MET A 83 -9.87 -15.85 3.17
C MET A 83 -8.44 -16.14 2.75
N ASN A 84 -7.69 -16.83 3.58
CA ASN A 84 -6.38 -17.33 3.24
C ASN A 84 -6.48 -18.34 2.09
N ASN A 85 -5.73 -18.16 1.02
CA ASN A 85 -5.80 -19.02 -0.17
C ASN A 85 -5.21 -20.43 0.06
N GLU A 86 -4.47 -20.63 1.15
CA GLU A 86 -3.83 -21.92 1.48
C GLU A 86 -4.64 -22.70 2.55
N THR A 87 -5.01 -22.00 3.64
CA THR A 87 -5.66 -22.64 4.80
C THR A 87 -7.18 -22.52 4.77
N PHE A 88 -7.74 -21.66 3.91
CA PHE A 88 -9.17 -21.31 3.81
C PHE A 88 -9.75 -20.69 5.10
N GLU A 89 -8.91 -20.31 6.02
CA GLU A 89 -9.33 -19.57 7.21
C GLU A 89 -9.76 -18.15 6.83
N GLN A 90 -10.84 -17.68 7.46
CA GLN A 90 -11.35 -16.33 7.26
C GLN A 90 -10.92 -15.44 8.41
N ILE A 91 -10.48 -14.23 8.08
CA ILE A 91 -10.09 -13.22 9.05
C ILE A 91 -10.75 -11.88 8.72
N PRO A 92 -11.21 -11.13 9.74
CA PRO A 92 -11.64 -9.74 9.56
C PRO A 92 -10.44 -8.81 9.57
N ILE A 93 -10.42 -7.85 8.65
CA ILE A 93 -9.41 -6.78 8.62
C ILE A 93 -10.14 -5.44 8.57
N ALA A 94 -9.79 -4.53 9.48
CA ALA A 94 -10.36 -3.19 9.53
C ALA A 94 -9.93 -2.37 8.31
N LYS A 95 -10.83 -1.50 7.82
CA LYS A 95 -10.63 -0.69 6.63
C LYS A 95 -9.32 0.12 6.62
N ASP A 96 -8.95 0.70 7.75
CA ASP A 96 -7.78 1.55 7.90
C ASP A 96 -6.43 0.80 7.82
N LEU A 97 -6.48 -0.53 7.91
CA LEU A 97 -5.32 -1.40 7.69
C LEU A 97 -5.17 -1.85 6.23
N ILE A 98 -6.08 -1.48 5.32
CA ILE A 98 -6.08 -1.93 3.93
C ILE A 98 -5.70 -0.78 3.01
N THR A 99 -4.56 -0.89 2.34
CA THR A 99 -4.13 0.08 1.33
C THR A 99 -4.80 -0.20 -0.01
N GLY A 100 -5.44 0.82 -0.60
CA GLY A 100 -6.13 0.73 -1.89
C GLY A 100 -7.54 0.13 -1.78
N VAL A 101 -8.11 0.08 -0.59
CA VAL A 101 -9.42 -0.54 -0.32
C VAL A 101 -10.56 0.02 -1.19
N GLU A 102 -10.50 1.28 -1.59
CA GLU A 102 -11.48 1.93 -2.47
C GLU A 102 -11.52 1.35 -3.89
N TYR A 103 -10.45 0.66 -4.30
CA TYR A 103 -10.33 0.02 -5.62
C TYR A 103 -10.53 -1.50 -5.56
N MET A 104 -10.79 -2.03 -4.35
CA MET A 104 -10.92 -3.46 -4.12
C MET A 104 -12.35 -3.94 -4.39
N LYS A 105 -12.48 -5.06 -5.04
CA LYS A 105 -13.75 -5.76 -5.28
C LYS A 105 -13.71 -7.20 -4.80
N GLU A 106 -14.88 -7.79 -4.58
CA GLU A 106 -15.00 -9.18 -4.18
C GLU A 106 -14.27 -10.12 -5.17
N GLY A 107 -13.51 -11.04 -4.61
CA GLY A 107 -12.66 -11.96 -5.36
C GLY A 107 -11.24 -11.49 -5.59
N ASP A 108 -10.92 -10.21 -5.34
CA ASP A 108 -9.55 -9.71 -5.47
C ASP A 108 -8.61 -10.36 -4.43
N VAL A 109 -7.39 -10.60 -4.85
CA VAL A 109 -6.33 -11.13 -3.98
C VAL A 109 -5.46 -9.98 -3.50
N VAL A 110 -5.30 -9.89 -2.19
CA VAL A 110 -4.44 -8.91 -1.51
C VAL A 110 -3.28 -9.62 -0.82
N GLU A 111 -2.22 -8.91 -0.57
CA GLU A 111 -1.15 -9.36 0.32
C GLU A 111 -1.45 -8.93 1.76
N VAL A 112 -1.68 -9.90 2.65
CA VAL A 112 -1.79 -9.66 4.09
C VAL A 112 -0.43 -9.82 4.72
N VAL A 113 -0.02 -8.81 5.46
CA VAL A 113 1.26 -8.77 6.18
C VAL A 113 0.98 -8.89 7.66
N SER A 114 1.55 -9.91 8.28
CA SER A 114 1.41 -10.20 9.71
C SER A 114 2.76 -10.28 10.41
N ASP A 115 2.76 -10.03 11.70
CA ASP A 115 3.88 -10.32 12.59
C ASP A 115 3.99 -11.84 12.75
N SER A 116 5.08 -12.44 12.26
CA SER A 116 5.26 -13.90 12.30
C SER A 116 5.40 -14.48 13.70
N SER A 117 5.63 -13.66 14.73
CA SER A 117 5.78 -14.11 16.11
C SER A 117 4.46 -14.14 16.88
N THR A 118 3.50 -13.29 16.52
CA THR A 118 2.20 -13.13 17.18
C THR A 118 1.03 -13.46 16.27
N GLU A 119 1.29 -13.71 14.98
CA GLU A 119 0.29 -13.90 13.93
C GLU A 119 -0.70 -12.72 13.78
N THR A 120 -0.34 -11.58 14.36
CA THR A 120 -1.18 -10.37 14.31
C THR A 120 -1.09 -9.72 12.93
N VAL A 121 -2.24 -9.46 12.32
CA VAL A 121 -2.30 -8.70 11.07
C VAL A 121 -1.83 -7.27 11.31
N LEU A 122 -0.85 -6.84 10.53
CA LEU A 122 -0.29 -5.50 10.58
C LEU A 122 -0.95 -4.58 9.57
N TYR A 123 -1.13 -5.07 8.35
CA TYR A 123 -1.83 -4.40 7.26
C TYR A 123 -2.09 -5.36 6.10
N ALA A 124 -2.91 -4.93 5.17
CA ALA A 124 -3.11 -5.58 3.88
C ALA A 124 -2.92 -4.57 2.75
N GLU A 125 -2.43 -5.01 1.61
CA GLU A 125 -2.25 -4.15 0.45
C GLU A 125 -2.73 -4.81 -0.83
N MET A 126 -3.42 -4.03 -1.64
CA MET A 126 -3.80 -4.40 -3.00
C MET A 126 -2.53 -4.53 -3.86
N PRO A 127 -2.56 -5.36 -4.92
CA PRO A 127 -1.57 -5.27 -5.99
C PRO A 127 -1.47 -3.82 -6.47
N VAL A 128 -0.25 -3.38 -6.81
CA VAL A 128 0.01 -1.98 -7.26
C VAL A 128 -0.89 -1.57 -8.42
N LYS A 129 -1.31 -2.54 -9.24
CA LYS A 129 -2.19 -2.32 -10.38
C LYS A 129 -3.42 -3.19 -10.27
N THR A 130 -4.57 -2.60 -10.56
CA THR A 130 -5.84 -3.31 -10.67
C THR A 130 -6.61 -2.87 -11.91
N ARG A 131 -7.54 -3.73 -12.35
CA ARG A 131 -8.39 -3.49 -13.53
C ARG A 131 -9.82 -3.27 -13.08
N LEU A 132 -10.37 -2.12 -13.45
CA LEU A 132 -11.70 -1.72 -13.06
C LEU A 132 -12.48 -1.20 -14.27
N GLN A 133 -13.78 -1.49 -14.30
CA GLN A 133 -14.67 -1.02 -15.35
C GLN A 133 -15.18 0.39 -14.99
N ILE A 134 -15.22 1.28 -15.98
CA ILE A 134 -15.84 2.60 -15.85
C ILE A 134 -17.36 2.43 -15.85
N THR A 135 -18.02 2.90 -14.80
CA THR A 135 -19.48 2.87 -14.66
C THR A 135 -20.13 4.22 -14.93
N TYR A 136 -19.38 5.31 -14.79
CA TYR A 136 -19.84 6.67 -15.07
C TYR A 136 -18.67 7.55 -15.49
N LYS A 137 -18.91 8.47 -16.41
CA LYS A 137 -17.95 9.51 -16.80
C LYS A 137 -18.61 10.87 -16.83
N GLU A 138 -17.89 11.91 -16.50
CA GLU A 138 -18.34 13.27 -16.76
C GLU A 138 -18.26 13.60 -18.27
N PRO A 139 -19.22 14.38 -18.79
CA PRO A 139 -19.11 14.88 -20.16
C PRO A 139 -17.89 15.78 -20.26
N GLY A 140 -16.98 15.46 -21.17
CA GLY A 140 -15.82 16.31 -21.45
C GLY A 140 -16.28 17.69 -21.93
N LEU A 141 -15.74 18.75 -21.37
CA LEU A 141 -16.03 20.12 -21.83
C LEU A 141 -15.48 20.30 -23.25
N ARG A 142 -16.36 20.66 -24.21
CA ARG A 142 -15.95 21.07 -25.55
C ARG A 142 -15.15 22.37 -25.46
N GLY A 143 -13.86 22.32 -25.79
CA GLY A 143 -13.01 23.51 -25.82
C GLY A 143 -11.62 23.33 -25.23
N ASP A 144 -11.37 22.25 -24.48
CA ASP A 144 -10.08 21.95 -23.90
C ASP A 144 -9.21 21.18 -24.90
N THR A 145 -8.46 21.90 -25.71
CA THR A 145 -7.52 21.34 -26.71
C THR A 145 -6.12 21.04 -26.13
N ALA A 146 -5.99 21.09 -24.80
CA ALA A 146 -4.73 20.74 -24.15
C ALA A 146 -4.53 19.22 -24.14
N THR A 147 -3.40 18.77 -24.63
CA THR A 147 -2.98 17.38 -24.85
C THR A 147 -2.93 16.47 -23.62
N ASN A 148 -3.34 16.96 -22.45
CA ASN A 148 -3.34 16.23 -21.17
C ASN A 148 -4.59 16.45 -20.33
N THR A 149 -5.72 16.75 -20.93
CA THR A 149 -6.96 16.97 -20.19
C THR A 149 -7.52 15.64 -19.70
N LEU A 150 -7.72 15.54 -18.39
CA LEU A 150 -8.37 14.42 -17.72
C LEU A 150 -9.80 14.83 -17.35
N LYS A 151 -10.73 13.88 -17.40
CA LYS A 151 -12.11 14.01 -16.89
C LYS A 151 -12.32 13.11 -15.69
N ASP A 152 -13.27 13.47 -14.85
CA ASP A 152 -13.66 12.65 -13.72
C ASP A 152 -14.53 11.48 -14.19
N ALA A 153 -14.30 10.33 -13.59
CA ALA A 153 -15.03 9.10 -13.85
C ALA A 153 -15.21 8.30 -12.57
N VAL A 154 -16.17 7.40 -12.57
CA VAL A 154 -16.43 6.47 -11.46
C VAL A 154 -16.23 5.05 -11.97
N VAL A 155 -15.54 4.24 -11.19
CA VAL A 155 -15.30 2.83 -11.48
C VAL A 155 -16.30 1.92 -10.75
N GLU A 156 -16.35 0.65 -11.11
CA GLU A 156 -17.30 -0.35 -10.58
C GLU A 156 -17.33 -0.47 -9.05
N THR A 157 -16.23 -0.11 -8.37
CA THR A 157 -16.15 -0.08 -6.90
C THR A 157 -16.76 1.17 -6.28
N GLY A 158 -17.20 2.14 -7.10
CA GLY A 158 -17.69 3.45 -6.67
C GLY A 158 -16.59 4.49 -6.44
N ALA A 159 -15.33 4.13 -6.60
CA ALA A 159 -14.22 5.07 -6.46
C ALA A 159 -14.18 6.07 -7.62
N LYS A 160 -13.79 7.31 -7.31
CA LYS A 160 -13.57 8.36 -8.31
C LYS A 160 -12.13 8.30 -8.81
N VAL A 161 -11.99 8.38 -10.13
CA VAL A 161 -10.68 8.37 -10.81
C VAL A 161 -10.66 9.44 -11.89
N ARG A 162 -9.47 9.88 -12.26
CA ARG A 162 -9.29 10.81 -13.39
C ARG A 162 -8.74 10.07 -14.60
N VAL A 163 -9.44 10.17 -15.72
CA VAL A 163 -9.12 9.42 -16.94
C VAL A 163 -8.99 10.35 -18.15
N PRO A 164 -8.23 9.97 -19.19
CA PRO A 164 -8.18 10.70 -20.45
C PRO A 164 -9.57 10.88 -21.08
N LEU A 165 -9.77 11.95 -21.85
CA LEU A 165 -11.07 12.30 -22.43
C LEU A 165 -11.67 11.20 -23.33
N PHE A 166 -10.83 10.37 -23.95
CA PHE A 166 -11.26 9.31 -24.86
C PHE A 166 -11.81 8.04 -24.17
N ILE A 167 -11.69 7.95 -22.83
CA ILE A 167 -12.21 6.79 -22.08
C ILE A 167 -13.74 6.90 -21.99
N GLU A 168 -14.43 5.81 -22.31
CA GLU A 168 -15.89 5.71 -22.33
C GLU A 168 -16.43 4.80 -21.22
N GLU A 169 -17.74 4.95 -20.91
CA GLU A 169 -18.42 4.03 -20.00
C GLU A 169 -18.39 2.59 -20.54
N GLY A 170 -18.24 1.62 -19.65
CA GLY A 170 -18.11 0.21 -19.99
C GLY A 170 -16.69 -0.22 -20.34
N GLU A 171 -15.76 0.70 -20.57
CA GLU A 171 -14.35 0.35 -20.81
C GLU A 171 -13.65 -0.08 -19.51
N ILE A 172 -12.71 -1.00 -19.64
CA ILE A 172 -11.88 -1.46 -18.55
C ILE A 172 -10.55 -0.69 -18.58
N ILE A 173 -10.21 -0.12 -17.45
CA ILE A 173 -8.95 0.60 -17.26
C ILE A 173 -8.05 -0.10 -16.23
N GLU A 174 -6.75 0.07 -16.36
CA GLU A 174 -5.76 -0.27 -15.33
C GLU A 174 -5.40 1.01 -14.58
N ILE A 175 -5.45 0.94 -13.25
CA ILE A 175 -5.08 2.05 -12.36
C ILE A 175 -3.98 1.62 -11.39
N ASP A 176 -3.22 2.59 -10.88
CA ASP A 176 -2.34 2.40 -9.74
C ASP A 176 -3.16 2.51 -8.45
N THR A 177 -3.15 1.48 -7.61
CA THR A 177 -3.97 1.41 -6.38
C THR A 177 -3.46 2.30 -5.25
N ARG A 178 -2.27 2.88 -5.38
CA ARG A 178 -1.66 3.74 -4.36
C ARG A 178 -2.17 5.17 -4.42
N ASP A 179 -2.56 5.65 -5.61
CA ASP A 179 -2.98 7.03 -5.85
C ASP A 179 -4.19 7.17 -6.79
N GLY A 180 -4.70 6.04 -7.31
CA GLY A 180 -5.83 6.02 -8.25
C GLY A 180 -5.51 6.53 -9.65
N SER A 181 -4.23 6.67 -10.00
CA SER A 181 -3.84 7.21 -11.29
C SER A 181 -4.10 6.21 -12.43
N TYR A 182 -4.68 6.72 -13.50
CA TYR A 182 -4.88 5.97 -14.74
C TYR A 182 -3.53 5.55 -15.34
N GLN A 183 -3.42 4.29 -15.69
CA GLN A 183 -2.22 3.72 -16.33
C GLN A 183 -2.48 3.39 -17.80
N ASN A 184 -3.46 2.55 -18.05
CA ASN A 184 -3.77 2.04 -19.39
C ASN A 184 -5.25 1.77 -19.58
N ARG A 185 -5.69 1.79 -20.85
CA ARG A 185 -6.92 1.13 -21.27
C ARG A 185 -6.64 -0.34 -21.54
N VAL A 186 -7.41 -1.23 -20.96
CA VAL A 186 -7.34 -2.66 -21.24
C VAL A 186 -8.21 -2.96 -22.47
N LYS A 187 -7.60 -3.46 -23.52
CA LYS A 187 -8.37 -3.96 -24.69
C LYS A 187 -8.99 -5.30 -24.31
N ALA A 188 -10.28 -5.43 -24.57
CA ALA A 188 -10.99 -6.70 -24.47
C ALA A 188 -10.44 -7.73 -25.46
#